data_42f00b057595c21aa371842a3b9953cc
#
_entry.id   42f00b057595c21aa371842a3b9953cc
#
_cell.length_a   1.000
_cell.length_b   1.000
_cell.length_c   1.000
_cell.angle_alpha   90.00
_cell.angle_beta   90.00
_cell.angle_gamma   90.00
#
_symmetry.space_group_name_H-M   'P 1'
#
loop_
_entity.id
_entity.type
_entity.pdbx_description
1 polymer ?
#
loop_
_entity_poly.entity_id
_entity_poly.type
_entity_poly.pdbx_seq_one_letter_code
_entity_poly.pdbx_strand_id
1 'polypeptide(L)'
;MAKFCAKGHQMEDSWDTCPTCQTTGYQVPGGPSGVVAKTRLESDASKDVAGAASPAGAGGGAGRRTVLISEKRKPPVVGWFVAMSGDQKGEDFKVHEGKNTVGCGADAQISLRDSTVSGQHASVRYEDGKFLLTDLDSSNGTYLNDRKIVREEIKDNDMIRFGEVIVKFKRL
;
A
#
# COMPACT_ATOMS: atom_id res chain seq x y z
N MET A 1 36.58 6.33 28.91
CA MET A 1 35.60 5.22 28.86
C MET A 1 34.56 5.55 27.81
N ALA A 2 34.24 4.64 26.93
CA ALA A 2 33.26 4.93 25.86
C ALA A 2 31.84 5.02 26.50
N LYS A 3 31.16 6.14 26.29
CA LYS A 3 29.75 6.34 26.64
C LYS A 3 28.84 5.81 25.56
N PHE A 4 27.74 5.18 25.93
CA PHE A 4 26.71 4.72 24.98
C PHE A 4 25.37 5.31 25.38
N CYS A 5 24.55 5.69 24.39
CA CYS A 5 23.18 6.11 24.64
C CYS A 5 22.26 4.92 24.97
N ALA A 6 21.06 5.19 25.44
CA ALA A 6 20.06 4.15 25.79
C ALA A 6 19.70 3.17 24.64
N LYS A 7 20.03 3.53 23.39
CA LYS A 7 19.85 2.68 22.20
C LYS A 7 21.16 2.04 21.71
N GLY A 8 22.26 2.11 22.50
CA GLY A 8 23.52 1.46 22.21
C GLY A 8 24.43 2.17 21.19
N HIS A 9 24.16 3.42 20.80
CA HIS A 9 25.06 4.19 19.94
C HIS A 9 26.22 4.76 20.74
N GLN A 10 27.43 4.69 20.21
CA GLN A 10 28.63 5.24 20.84
C GLN A 10 28.55 6.78 20.82
N MET A 11 28.85 7.39 21.97
CA MET A 11 28.81 8.84 22.19
C MET A 11 30.18 9.35 22.60
N GLU A 12 30.50 10.56 22.19
CA GLU A 12 31.66 11.28 22.71
C GLU A 12 31.35 11.88 24.07
N ASP A 13 32.39 12.04 24.92
CA ASP A 13 32.24 12.54 26.30
C ASP A 13 31.67 13.96 26.39
N SER A 14 31.75 14.73 25.28
CA SER A 14 31.24 16.09 25.11
C SER A 14 29.75 16.15 24.69
N TRP A 15 29.11 15.01 24.38
CA TRP A 15 27.73 15.00 23.90
C TRP A 15 26.74 14.72 25.04
N ASP A 16 25.86 15.69 25.30
CA ASP A 16 24.74 15.51 26.23
C ASP A 16 23.56 14.74 25.58
N THR A 17 23.50 14.73 24.26
CA THR A 17 22.44 14.05 23.50
C THR A 17 23.02 13.31 22.30
N CYS A 18 22.50 12.11 22.02
CA CYS A 18 22.97 11.29 20.90
C CYS A 18 22.50 11.87 19.56
N PRO A 19 23.39 12.33 18.68
CA PRO A 19 23.00 12.91 17.39
C PRO A 19 22.31 11.89 16.49
N THR A 20 22.66 10.61 16.60
CA THR A 20 22.03 9.54 15.83
C THR A 20 20.58 9.29 16.26
N CYS A 21 20.24 9.57 17.53
CA CYS A 21 18.86 9.44 18.01
C CYS A 21 17.99 10.67 17.70
N GLN A 22 18.61 11.85 17.48
CA GLN A 22 17.89 13.10 17.13
C GLN A 22 17.45 13.16 15.68
N THR A 23 18.11 12.43 14.76
CA THR A 23 17.76 12.39 13.35
C THR A 23 16.50 11.58 13.04
N THR A 24 15.90 10.91 14.01
CA THR A 24 14.64 10.16 13.83
C THR A 24 13.39 10.97 14.23
N GLY A 25 13.55 12.25 14.58
CA GLY A 25 12.45 13.16 14.88
C GLY A 25 12.29 14.18 13.76
N TYR A 26 11.33 13.96 12.89
CA TYR A 26 10.85 14.99 11.96
C TYR A 26 10.29 16.15 12.79
N GLN A 27 11.07 17.20 12.94
CA GLN A 27 10.68 18.44 13.60
C GLN A 27 10.14 19.38 12.55
N VAL A 28 8.82 19.56 12.53
CA VAL A 28 8.16 20.59 11.71
C VAL A 28 8.58 21.95 12.27
N PRO A 29 9.20 22.84 11.50
CA PRO A 29 9.52 24.19 11.97
C PRO A 29 8.27 25.05 12.03
N GLY A 30 7.93 25.53 13.24
CA GLY A 30 7.27 26.80 13.50
C GLY A 30 5.81 26.94 13.12
N GLY A 31 4.93 26.64 14.07
CA GLY A 31 3.59 27.21 14.13
C GLY A 31 3.27 27.58 15.58
N PRO A 32 2.65 28.75 15.86
CA PRO A 32 2.52 29.27 17.21
C PRO A 32 1.49 28.48 18.03
N SER A 33 1.79 28.35 19.31
CA SER A 33 0.88 27.85 20.36
C SER A 33 -0.46 28.59 20.34
N GLY A 34 -1.54 27.84 20.29
CA GLY A 34 -2.86 28.46 20.45
C GLY A 34 -4.01 27.47 20.39
N VAL A 35 -4.54 27.17 21.56
CA VAL A 35 -5.90 26.77 21.92
C VAL A 35 -6.49 25.47 21.36
N VAL A 36 -6.58 24.53 22.27
CA VAL A 36 -7.50 23.38 22.28
C VAL A 36 -8.94 23.89 22.19
N ALA A 37 -9.60 23.74 21.08
CA ALA A 37 -11.04 23.87 21.00
C ALA A 37 -11.67 22.48 21.07
N LYS A 38 -12.20 22.16 22.24
CA LYS A 38 -13.17 21.07 22.44
C LYS A 38 -14.47 21.48 21.75
N THR A 39 -14.80 20.87 20.64
CA THR A 39 -16.14 21.00 20.09
C THR A 39 -17.03 19.97 20.76
N ARG A 40 -17.81 20.44 21.70
CA ARG A 40 -18.90 19.74 22.37
C ARG A 40 -20.10 19.80 21.44
N LEU A 41 -20.65 18.66 21.12
CA LEU A 41 -21.98 18.53 20.53
C LEU A 41 -23.01 18.93 21.59
N GLU A 42 -23.71 20.01 21.37
CA GLU A 42 -24.96 20.29 22.07
C GLU A 42 -26.09 20.29 21.05
N SER A 43 -26.97 19.34 21.26
CA SER A 43 -28.32 19.30 20.76
C SER A 43 -29.13 20.38 21.44
N ASP A 44 -29.81 21.20 20.68
CA ASP A 44 -31.02 21.85 21.25
C ASP A 44 -32.10 22.02 20.19
N ALA A 45 -33.28 21.68 20.65
CA ALA A 45 -34.50 21.59 19.90
C ALA A 45 -35.34 22.88 20.06
N SER A 46 -36.34 22.99 19.21
CA SER A 46 -37.57 23.84 19.35
C SER A 46 -37.48 25.24 18.75
N LYS A 47 -38.36 25.71 17.93
CA LYS A 47 -39.82 25.79 17.96
C LYS A 47 -40.35 26.51 16.72
N ASP A 48 -41.46 25.98 16.21
CA ASP A 48 -42.66 26.63 15.71
C ASP A 48 -42.62 27.96 14.92
N VAL A 49 -43.24 27.97 13.76
CA VAL A 49 -44.52 28.63 13.55
C VAL A 49 -45.19 28.25 12.22
N ALA A 50 -46.49 28.22 12.30
CA ALA A 50 -47.49 27.77 11.37
C ALA A 50 -47.65 28.66 10.11
N GLY A 51 -48.24 28.04 9.08
CA GLY A 51 -48.84 28.80 7.98
C GLY A 51 -49.23 27.96 6.78
N ALA A 52 -50.37 27.32 6.88
CA ALA A 52 -51.45 27.10 5.92
C ALA A 52 -51.21 26.88 4.42
N ALA A 53 -51.83 25.83 3.98
CA ALA A 53 -52.65 25.59 2.79
C ALA A 53 -52.14 24.47 1.86
N SER A 54 -52.84 23.34 1.91
CA SER A 54 -52.97 22.37 0.82
C SER A 54 -53.82 22.93 -0.33
N PRO A 55 -53.73 22.36 -1.58
CA PRO A 55 -54.34 21.05 -1.77
C PRO A 55 -53.65 20.11 -2.79
N ALA A 56 -53.92 18.84 -2.55
CA ALA A 56 -54.18 17.74 -3.49
C ALA A 56 -53.41 17.64 -4.82
N GLY A 57 -52.68 16.53 -4.93
CA GLY A 57 -52.23 15.93 -6.17
C GLY A 57 -51.73 14.51 -5.91
N ALA A 58 -52.60 13.55 -6.21
CA ALA A 58 -52.34 12.13 -6.10
C ALA A 58 -51.16 11.66 -6.97
N GLY A 59 -50.46 10.66 -6.53
CA GLY A 59 -49.54 9.97 -7.41
C GLY A 59 -48.45 9.19 -6.64
N GLY A 60 -48.85 7.99 -6.23
CA GLY A 60 -47.95 7.06 -5.54
C GLY A 60 -46.72 6.71 -6.35
N GLY A 61 -45.75 6.30 -5.67
CA GLY A 61 -44.51 5.76 -6.21
C GLY A 61 -43.44 5.87 -5.17
N ALA A 62 -43.59 5.09 -4.07
CA ALA A 62 -42.43 4.75 -3.26
C ALA A 62 -41.45 4.03 -4.14
N GLY A 63 -40.67 4.76 -4.91
CA GLY A 63 -39.53 4.25 -5.63
C GLY A 63 -38.56 3.68 -4.63
N ARG A 64 -38.65 2.37 -4.43
CA ARG A 64 -37.57 1.62 -3.81
C ARG A 64 -36.33 1.94 -4.61
N ARG A 65 -35.49 2.83 -4.08
CA ARG A 65 -34.13 3.00 -4.55
C ARG A 65 -33.43 1.68 -4.32
N THR A 66 -33.41 0.85 -5.35
CA THR A 66 -32.54 -0.32 -5.39
C THR A 66 -31.13 0.25 -5.32
N VAL A 67 -30.54 0.22 -4.14
CA VAL A 67 -29.10 0.46 -4.01
C VAL A 67 -28.47 -0.72 -4.70
N LEU A 68 -28.04 -0.54 -5.94
CA LEU A 68 -27.14 -1.47 -6.60
C LEU A 68 -25.86 -1.45 -5.75
N ILE A 69 -25.77 -2.42 -4.83
CA ILE A 69 -24.52 -2.76 -4.21
C ILE A 69 -23.66 -3.27 -5.37
N SER A 70 -22.88 -2.38 -5.94
CA SER A 70 -21.83 -2.74 -6.86
C SER A 70 -20.86 -3.61 -6.07
N GLU A 71 -21.07 -4.92 -6.09
CA GLU A 71 -20.07 -5.87 -5.62
C GLU A 71 -18.81 -5.54 -6.43
N LYS A 72 -17.78 -5.07 -5.76
CA LYS A 72 -16.45 -4.89 -6.37
C LYS A 72 -16.02 -6.27 -6.83
N ARG A 73 -16.33 -6.61 -8.08
CA ARG A 73 -15.85 -7.85 -8.70
C ARG A 73 -14.35 -7.81 -8.60
N LYS A 74 -13.77 -8.84 -7.96
CA LYS A 74 -12.32 -8.98 -7.95
C LYS A 74 -11.85 -9.01 -9.41
N PRO A 75 -10.80 -8.24 -9.75
CA PRO A 75 -10.29 -8.25 -11.12
C PRO A 75 -9.92 -9.68 -11.52
N PRO A 76 -10.08 -10.06 -12.79
CA PRO A 76 -9.76 -11.40 -13.26
C PRO A 76 -8.26 -11.70 -13.04
N VAL A 77 -7.96 -12.98 -12.83
CA VAL A 77 -6.59 -13.48 -12.81
C VAL A 77 -6.09 -13.57 -14.23
N VAL A 78 -4.92 -13.01 -14.51
CA VAL A 78 -4.30 -12.96 -15.84
C VAL A 78 -2.98 -13.72 -15.91
N GLY A 79 -2.46 -14.16 -14.77
CA GLY A 79 -1.23 -14.92 -14.67
C GLY A 79 -0.89 -15.30 -13.23
N TRP A 80 0.26 -15.95 -13.06
CA TRP A 80 0.79 -16.38 -11.77
C TRP A 80 2.30 -16.15 -11.68
N PHE A 81 2.77 -15.87 -10.48
CA PHE A 81 4.15 -16.10 -10.11
C PHE A 81 4.25 -17.40 -9.31
N VAL A 82 5.20 -18.25 -9.67
CA VAL A 82 5.52 -19.47 -8.93
C VAL A 82 6.87 -19.28 -8.28
N ALA A 83 6.95 -19.37 -6.95
CA ALA A 83 8.22 -19.26 -6.23
C ALA A 83 9.09 -20.46 -6.51
N MET A 84 10.32 -20.20 -6.99
CA MET A 84 11.31 -21.21 -7.32
C MET A 84 12.38 -21.35 -6.23
N SER A 85 12.54 -20.32 -5.38
CA SER A 85 13.50 -20.30 -4.27
C SER A 85 12.89 -19.64 -3.02
N GLY A 86 13.65 -19.64 -1.92
CA GLY A 86 13.24 -19.07 -0.64
C GLY A 86 12.29 -19.99 0.16
N ASP A 87 11.79 -19.47 1.28
CA ASP A 87 10.92 -20.21 2.20
C ASP A 87 9.57 -20.58 1.59
N GLN A 88 9.14 -19.81 0.59
CA GLN A 88 7.87 -20.00 -0.12
C GLN A 88 8.02 -20.80 -1.43
N LYS A 89 9.11 -21.56 -1.60
CA LYS A 89 9.33 -22.37 -2.80
C LYS A 89 8.15 -23.30 -3.07
N GLY A 90 7.60 -23.21 -4.28
CA GLY A 90 6.44 -23.99 -4.73
C GLY A 90 5.10 -23.29 -4.49
N GLU A 91 5.06 -22.18 -3.79
CA GLU A 91 3.84 -21.37 -3.68
C GLU A 91 3.55 -20.62 -4.99
N ASP A 92 2.27 -20.46 -5.29
CA ASP A 92 1.80 -19.68 -6.43
C ASP A 92 1.10 -18.39 -5.95
N PHE A 93 1.36 -17.31 -6.67
CA PHE A 93 0.77 -15.99 -6.40
C PHE A 93 0.02 -15.52 -7.63
N LYS A 94 -1.25 -15.20 -7.45
CA LYS A 94 -2.13 -14.73 -8.53
C LYS A 94 -1.81 -13.31 -8.93
N VAL A 95 -1.66 -13.08 -10.22
CA VAL A 95 -1.55 -11.76 -10.84
C VAL A 95 -2.91 -11.41 -11.42
N HIS A 96 -3.46 -10.30 -10.98
CA HIS A 96 -4.77 -9.80 -11.42
C HIS A 96 -4.60 -8.71 -12.48
N GLU A 97 -5.67 -8.46 -13.22
CA GLU A 97 -5.74 -7.32 -14.14
C GLU A 97 -5.48 -6.01 -13.41
N GLY A 98 -4.81 -5.06 -14.08
CA GLY A 98 -4.39 -3.79 -13.52
C GLY A 98 -3.06 -3.88 -12.78
N LYS A 99 -2.90 -3.09 -11.73
CA LYS A 99 -1.64 -2.98 -10.96
C LYS A 99 -1.63 -3.98 -9.80
N ASN A 100 -0.57 -4.78 -9.71
CA ASN A 100 -0.27 -5.67 -8.59
C ASN A 100 1.06 -5.25 -7.96
N THR A 101 1.09 -5.10 -6.64
CA THR A 101 2.29 -4.75 -5.89
C THR A 101 2.95 -6.01 -5.35
N VAL A 102 4.26 -6.13 -5.53
CA VAL A 102 5.10 -7.24 -5.04
C VAL A 102 5.99 -6.71 -3.93
N GLY A 103 6.09 -7.43 -2.82
CA GLY A 103 6.94 -7.04 -1.70
C GLY A 103 6.71 -7.86 -0.45
N CYS A 104 7.45 -7.61 0.62
CA CYS A 104 7.27 -8.27 1.91
C CYS A 104 6.30 -7.52 2.85
N GLY A 105 5.86 -6.32 2.48
CA GLY A 105 4.95 -5.51 3.30
C GLY A 105 3.52 -6.03 3.31
N ALA A 106 2.76 -5.64 4.33
CA ALA A 106 1.35 -6.02 4.49
C ALA A 106 0.44 -5.48 3.36
N ASP A 107 0.85 -4.40 2.71
CA ASP A 107 0.12 -3.78 1.59
C ASP A 107 0.45 -4.41 0.23
N ALA A 108 1.40 -5.36 0.18
CA ALA A 108 1.75 -6.06 -1.05
C ALA A 108 0.66 -7.09 -1.38
N GLN A 109 0.13 -7.04 -2.61
CA GLN A 109 -0.83 -8.02 -3.10
C GLN A 109 -0.18 -9.39 -3.33
N ILE A 110 1.10 -9.37 -3.71
CA ILE A 110 1.96 -10.54 -3.86
C ILE A 110 3.01 -10.44 -2.76
N SER A 111 2.77 -11.16 -1.66
CA SER A 111 3.62 -11.09 -0.47
C SER A 111 4.72 -12.15 -0.52
N LEU A 112 5.95 -11.69 -0.71
CA LEU A 112 7.15 -12.52 -0.66
C LEU A 112 7.81 -12.35 0.71
N ARG A 113 7.79 -13.41 1.52
CA ARG A 113 8.29 -13.39 2.91
C ARG A 113 9.79 -13.63 2.96
N ASP A 114 10.55 -12.61 2.57
CA ASP A 114 12.01 -12.69 2.57
C ASP A 114 12.60 -11.34 2.99
N SER A 115 13.64 -11.36 3.80
CA SER A 115 14.30 -10.17 4.34
C SER A 115 15.03 -9.34 3.29
N THR A 116 15.35 -9.95 2.14
CA THR A 116 16.01 -9.27 1.00
C THR A 116 15.01 -8.56 0.08
N VAL A 117 13.71 -8.80 0.30
CA VAL A 117 12.62 -8.16 -0.44
C VAL A 117 12.15 -6.91 0.31
N SER A 118 12.09 -5.77 -0.36
CA SER A 118 11.57 -4.52 0.21
C SER A 118 10.06 -4.60 0.46
N GLY A 119 9.52 -3.77 1.38
CA GLY A 119 8.09 -3.74 1.70
C GLY A 119 7.20 -3.54 0.48
N GLN A 120 7.57 -2.59 -0.38
CA GLN A 120 7.10 -2.45 -1.75
C GLN A 120 8.32 -2.55 -2.66
N HIS A 121 8.54 -3.70 -3.25
CA HIS A 121 9.74 -4.01 -4.02
C HIS A 121 9.57 -3.69 -5.50
N ALA A 122 8.47 -4.15 -6.07
CA ALA A 122 8.16 -3.97 -7.48
C ALA A 122 6.65 -3.89 -7.71
N SER A 123 6.25 -3.49 -8.90
CA SER A 123 4.86 -3.59 -9.35
C SER A 123 4.77 -4.26 -10.71
N VAL A 124 3.77 -5.14 -10.86
CA VAL A 124 3.41 -5.74 -12.13
C VAL A 124 2.09 -5.14 -12.58
N ARG A 125 2.07 -4.57 -13.76
CA ARG A 125 0.87 -4.01 -14.37
C ARG A 125 0.49 -4.81 -15.61
N TYR A 126 -0.75 -5.29 -15.63
CA TYR A 126 -1.34 -5.87 -16.83
C TYR A 126 -2.26 -4.86 -17.49
N GLU A 127 -1.99 -4.55 -18.74
CA GLU A 127 -2.75 -3.62 -19.56
C GLU A 127 -2.60 -4.01 -21.05
N ASP A 128 -3.69 -4.04 -21.78
CA ASP A 128 -3.71 -4.34 -23.23
C ASP A 128 -2.98 -5.63 -23.64
N GLY A 129 -3.10 -6.68 -22.81
CA GLY A 129 -2.45 -7.96 -23.08
C GLY A 129 -0.96 -8.02 -22.77
N LYS A 130 -0.38 -6.96 -22.18
CA LYS A 130 1.03 -6.87 -21.81
C LYS A 130 1.22 -6.81 -20.32
N PHE A 131 2.28 -7.45 -19.85
CA PHE A 131 2.69 -7.39 -18.46
C PHE A 131 3.93 -6.53 -18.35
N LEU A 132 3.84 -5.47 -17.60
CA LEU A 132 4.91 -4.53 -17.36
C LEU A 132 5.39 -4.63 -15.92
N LEU A 133 6.61 -5.07 -15.72
CA LEU A 133 7.28 -5.13 -14.43
C LEU A 133 8.07 -3.84 -14.23
N THR A 134 7.90 -3.21 -13.08
CA THR A 134 8.61 -1.97 -12.69
C THR A 134 9.16 -2.13 -11.29
N ASP A 135 10.45 -1.90 -11.11
CA ASP A 135 11.10 -1.80 -9.80
C ASP A 135 10.66 -0.51 -9.09
N LEU A 136 10.43 -0.57 -7.78
CA LEU A 136 9.99 0.56 -6.97
C LEU A 136 11.12 1.03 -6.03
N ASP A 137 12.29 1.25 -6.60
CA ASP A 137 13.52 1.64 -5.87
C ASP A 137 13.85 0.65 -4.75
N SER A 138 13.79 -0.64 -5.09
CA SER A 138 14.06 -1.71 -4.14
C SER A 138 15.53 -1.73 -3.70
N SER A 139 15.78 -2.12 -2.44
CA SER A 139 17.14 -2.13 -1.86
C SER A 139 18.08 -3.07 -2.61
N ASN A 140 17.62 -4.24 -3.00
CA ASN A 140 18.44 -5.26 -3.66
C ASN A 140 18.22 -5.34 -5.17
N GLY A 141 17.25 -4.60 -5.68
CA GLY A 141 16.93 -4.53 -7.11
C GLY A 141 16.09 -5.70 -7.62
N THR A 142 15.45 -5.46 -8.75
CA THR A 142 14.67 -6.44 -9.52
C THR A 142 15.44 -6.86 -10.75
N TYR A 143 15.44 -8.18 -11.03
CA TYR A 143 16.15 -8.76 -12.16
C TYR A 143 15.20 -9.60 -13.00
N LEU A 144 15.32 -9.48 -14.31
CA LEU A 144 14.59 -10.29 -15.30
C LEU A 144 15.60 -11.11 -16.10
N ASN A 145 15.50 -12.44 -15.99
CA ASN A 145 16.44 -13.38 -16.65
C ASN A 145 17.91 -12.97 -16.36
N ASP A 146 18.26 -12.75 -15.08
CA ASP A 146 19.56 -12.34 -14.55
C ASP A 146 20.03 -10.92 -14.92
N ARG A 147 19.23 -10.16 -15.65
CA ARG A 147 19.51 -8.75 -15.98
C ARG A 147 18.77 -7.81 -15.04
N LYS A 148 19.48 -6.90 -14.38
CA LYS A 148 18.84 -5.86 -13.55
C LYS A 148 17.99 -4.93 -14.40
N ILE A 149 16.76 -4.67 -13.95
CA ILE A 149 15.80 -3.85 -14.66
C ILE A 149 15.27 -2.73 -13.76
N VAL A 150 14.81 -1.66 -14.37
CA VAL A 150 13.97 -0.63 -13.74
C VAL A 150 12.52 -0.80 -14.20
N ARG A 151 12.34 -1.01 -15.50
CA ARG A 151 11.02 -1.23 -16.11
C ARG A 151 11.19 -2.06 -17.37
N GLU A 152 10.49 -3.19 -17.46
CA GLU A 152 10.60 -4.11 -18.59
C GLU A 152 9.28 -4.87 -18.79
N GLU A 153 8.98 -5.27 -20.02
CA GLU A 153 7.86 -6.16 -20.34
C GLU A 153 8.27 -7.60 -20.03
N ILE A 154 7.43 -8.32 -19.26
CA ILE A 154 7.64 -9.74 -18.94
C ILE A 154 6.78 -10.63 -19.81
N LYS A 155 7.33 -11.80 -20.12
CA LYS A 155 6.72 -12.82 -20.99
C LYS A 155 6.51 -14.12 -20.23
N ASP A 156 5.69 -15.00 -20.81
CA ASP A 156 5.48 -16.33 -20.24
C ASP A 156 6.81 -17.08 -20.08
N ASN A 157 6.97 -17.73 -18.94
CA ASN A 157 8.16 -18.45 -18.50
C ASN A 157 9.38 -17.61 -18.09
N ASP A 158 9.29 -16.30 -18.08
CA ASP A 158 10.38 -15.47 -17.59
C ASP A 158 10.70 -15.75 -16.11
N MET A 159 11.99 -15.76 -15.81
CA MET A 159 12.51 -15.87 -14.46
C MET A 159 12.76 -14.45 -13.90
N ILE A 160 12.13 -14.15 -12.77
CA ILE A 160 12.24 -12.86 -12.12
C ILE A 160 12.85 -13.07 -10.75
N ARG A 161 13.79 -12.22 -10.39
CA ARG A 161 14.40 -12.23 -9.07
C ARG A 161 14.13 -10.91 -8.36
N PHE A 162 13.50 -11.02 -7.19
CA PHE A 162 13.24 -9.92 -6.26
C PHE A 162 14.17 -10.08 -5.05
N GLY A 163 15.23 -9.26 -4.99
CA GLY A 163 16.30 -9.53 -4.03
C GLY A 163 16.95 -10.87 -4.27
N GLU A 164 16.76 -11.85 -3.36
CA GLU A 164 17.24 -13.24 -3.53
C GLU A 164 16.12 -14.23 -3.88
N VAL A 165 14.87 -13.81 -3.82
CA VAL A 165 13.72 -14.66 -4.18
C VAL A 165 13.56 -14.75 -5.69
N ILE A 166 13.61 -15.97 -6.21
CA ILE A 166 13.40 -16.24 -7.63
C ILE A 166 11.97 -16.74 -7.84
N VAL A 167 11.25 -16.11 -8.74
CA VAL A 167 9.93 -16.54 -9.16
C VAL A 167 9.88 -16.75 -10.67
N LYS A 168 9.05 -17.68 -11.10
CA LYS A 168 8.77 -17.90 -12.51
C LYS A 168 7.41 -17.31 -12.84
N PHE A 169 7.35 -16.49 -13.89
CA PHE A 169 6.09 -15.94 -14.37
C PHE A 169 5.39 -16.92 -15.31
N LYS A 170 4.09 -17.08 -15.11
CA LYS A 170 3.20 -17.85 -15.97
C LYS A 170 2.01 -17.00 -16.37
N ARG A 171 1.81 -16.86 -17.68
CA ARG A 171 0.66 -16.19 -18.26
C ARG A 171 -0.51 -17.17 -18.38
N LEU A 172 -1.74 -16.64 -18.21
CA LEU A 172 -2.98 -17.36 -18.48
C LEU A 172 -3.27 -17.40 -19.98
#